data_8f2a28e51147f1ba9f8aa296e76d86f0
#
_entry.id   8f2a28e51147f1ba9f8aa296e76d86f0
#
_cell.length_a   1.000
_cell.length_b   1.000
_cell.length_c   1.000
_cell.angle_alpha   90.00
_cell.angle_beta   90.00
_cell.angle_gamma   90.00
#
_symmetry.space_group_name_H-M   'P 1'
#
loop_
_entity.id
_entity.type
_entity.pdbx_description
1 polymer ?
#
loop_
_entity_poly.entity_id
_entity_poly.type
_entity_poly.pdbx_seq_one_letter_code
_entity_poly.pdbx_strand_id
1 'polypeptide(L)'
;LTEIPLTGRVWIASDIHLGPGTPATAAAFYRFLDQARAQADVLVLCGDIFDVWIGDDYALDAPPEWLATALAKFRQAAGALQLWLGRGNRDFLIGPALADHIGARLLPDPVILRTDAGRLLLAHGDQYCTADRSYQRFRRIVRSPAVQAAFLKLGLGLRRAIADRARRRSMQANRDKPAGIMDVENDAVRRAFRQAGVRLLVHGHTHRPAVHRLDLDGQPHTRIVLPDWDYDHAPEPRGGWLQIDAAGPALHQAPK
;
A
#
# COMPACT_ATOMS: atom_id res chain seq x y z
N LEU A 1 -9.55 12.97 10.41
CA LEU A 1 -9.23 12.15 9.25
C LEU A 1 -9.97 12.69 8.02
N THR A 2 -9.27 12.66 6.89
CA THR A 2 -9.90 12.97 5.59
C THR A 2 -10.90 11.87 5.24
N GLU A 3 -12.05 12.25 4.68
CA GLU A 3 -13.04 11.32 4.17
C GLU A 3 -13.17 11.50 2.64
N ILE A 4 -13.11 10.39 1.88
CA ILE A 4 -13.17 10.37 0.43
C ILE A 4 -14.38 9.53 0.00
N PRO A 5 -15.33 10.10 -0.76
CA PRO A 5 -16.43 9.34 -1.33
C PRO A 5 -15.95 8.57 -2.56
N LEU A 6 -16.24 7.27 -2.59
CA LEU A 6 -16.00 6.36 -3.72
C LEU A 6 -17.30 5.63 -4.02
N THR A 7 -17.74 5.61 -5.25
CA THR A 7 -18.98 4.97 -5.69
C THR A 7 -18.69 3.85 -6.68
N GLY A 8 -19.60 2.91 -6.77
CA GLY A 8 -19.46 1.75 -7.63
C GLY A 8 -18.57 0.65 -7.02
N ARG A 9 -17.97 -0.15 -7.88
CA ARG A 9 -17.13 -1.28 -7.49
C ARG A 9 -15.70 -0.79 -7.20
N VAL A 10 -15.32 -0.78 -5.93
CA VAL A 10 -14.01 -0.35 -5.45
C VAL A 10 -13.13 -1.58 -5.24
N TRP A 11 -11.97 -1.63 -5.90
CA TRP A 11 -10.94 -2.64 -5.67
C TRP A 11 -9.78 -2.04 -4.91
N ILE A 12 -9.25 -2.76 -3.91
CA ILE A 12 -8.14 -2.30 -3.06
C ILE A 12 -7.07 -3.38 -3.06
N ALA A 13 -5.85 -3.04 -3.49
CA ALA A 13 -4.66 -3.89 -3.42
C ALA A 13 -3.52 -3.19 -2.68
N SER A 14 -2.55 -3.95 -2.17
CA SER A 14 -1.40 -3.44 -1.41
C SER A 14 -0.20 -4.38 -1.55
N ASP A 15 0.98 -3.90 -1.15
CA ASP A 15 2.19 -4.74 -0.99
C ASP A 15 2.56 -5.51 -2.26
N ILE A 16 2.64 -4.78 -3.40
CA ILE A 16 2.97 -5.33 -4.71
C ILE A 16 4.48 -5.44 -4.89
N HIS A 17 5.23 -4.49 -4.34
CA HIS A 17 6.70 -4.44 -4.37
C HIS A 17 7.31 -4.53 -5.77
N LEU A 18 6.73 -3.81 -6.75
CA LEU A 18 7.27 -3.76 -8.10
C LEU A 18 8.73 -3.28 -8.12
N GLY A 19 9.57 -4.02 -8.80
CA GLY A 19 10.98 -3.73 -8.92
C GLY A 19 11.67 -4.59 -9.98
N PRO A 20 12.95 -4.35 -10.25
CA PRO A 20 13.68 -5.12 -11.25
C PRO A 20 13.85 -6.61 -10.89
N GLY A 21 13.72 -6.95 -9.61
CA GLY A 21 13.84 -8.34 -9.10
C GLY A 21 12.53 -9.10 -9.01
N THR A 22 11.40 -8.54 -9.48
CA THR A 22 10.07 -9.14 -9.33
C THR A 22 9.30 -9.19 -10.66
N PRO A 23 9.88 -9.79 -11.75
CA PRO A 23 9.24 -9.78 -13.07
C PRO A 23 7.97 -10.63 -13.14
N ALA A 24 7.90 -11.78 -12.43
CA ALA A 24 6.71 -12.62 -12.42
C ALA A 24 5.56 -11.95 -11.65
N THR A 25 5.87 -11.31 -10.52
CA THR A 25 4.92 -10.49 -9.76
C THR A 25 4.41 -9.32 -10.60
N ALA A 26 5.30 -8.62 -11.31
CA ALA A 26 4.91 -7.55 -12.22
C ALA A 26 3.95 -8.04 -13.30
N ALA A 27 4.25 -9.18 -13.94
CA ALA A 27 3.38 -9.77 -14.97
C ALA A 27 1.99 -10.15 -14.40
N ALA A 28 1.94 -10.76 -13.21
CA ALA A 28 0.68 -11.09 -12.53
C ALA A 28 -0.12 -9.83 -12.18
N PHE A 29 0.55 -8.82 -11.66
CA PHE A 29 -0.07 -7.55 -11.31
C PHE A 29 -0.57 -6.78 -12.55
N TYR A 30 0.12 -6.84 -13.67
CA TYR A 30 -0.37 -6.23 -14.92
C TYR A 30 -1.65 -6.91 -15.43
N ARG A 31 -1.77 -8.24 -15.33
CA ARG A 31 -3.03 -8.94 -15.62
C ARG A 31 -4.16 -8.48 -14.69
N PHE A 32 -3.87 -8.28 -13.40
CA PHE A 32 -4.82 -7.72 -12.45
C PHE A 32 -5.25 -6.30 -12.84
N LEU A 33 -4.33 -5.41 -13.26
CA LEU A 33 -4.67 -4.08 -13.74
C LEU A 33 -5.59 -4.15 -14.97
N ASP A 34 -5.33 -5.06 -15.90
CA ASP A 34 -6.19 -5.26 -17.08
C ASP A 34 -7.59 -5.77 -16.69
N GLN A 35 -7.67 -6.65 -15.67
CA GLN A 35 -8.95 -7.11 -15.11
C GLN A 35 -9.69 -5.97 -14.36
N ALA A 36 -8.97 -5.18 -13.55
CA ALA A 36 -9.55 -4.05 -12.82
C ALA A 36 -10.15 -3.01 -13.79
N ARG A 37 -9.46 -2.71 -14.89
CA ARG A 37 -9.97 -1.82 -15.95
C ARG A 37 -11.32 -2.26 -16.54
N ALA A 38 -11.55 -3.57 -16.60
CA ALA A 38 -12.77 -4.13 -17.17
C ALA A 38 -13.91 -4.26 -16.14
N GLN A 39 -13.61 -4.28 -14.84
CA GLN A 39 -14.57 -4.70 -13.82
C GLN A 39 -14.74 -3.73 -12.66
N ALA A 40 -13.79 -2.84 -12.41
CA ALA A 40 -13.84 -1.89 -11.31
C ALA A 40 -14.12 -0.47 -11.79
N ASP A 41 -14.79 0.33 -10.96
CA ASP A 41 -14.97 1.77 -11.17
C ASP A 41 -13.82 2.56 -10.50
N VAL A 42 -13.27 2.00 -9.42
CA VAL A 42 -12.20 2.61 -8.63
C VAL A 42 -11.16 1.55 -8.26
N LEU A 43 -9.88 1.86 -8.45
CA LEU A 43 -8.76 1.08 -7.93
C LEU A 43 -7.96 1.91 -6.92
N VAL A 44 -7.79 1.36 -5.73
CA VAL A 44 -6.98 1.94 -4.65
C VAL A 44 -5.77 1.03 -4.42
N LEU A 45 -4.57 1.57 -4.61
CA LEU A 45 -3.31 0.91 -4.26
C LEU A 45 -2.85 1.46 -2.90
N CYS A 46 -2.91 0.63 -1.86
CA CYS A 46 -2.79 1.06 -0.45
C CYS A 46 -1.35 1.14 0.07
N GLY A 47 -0.38 1.38 -0.82
CA GLY A 47 1.04 1.51 -0.47
C GLY A 47 1.86 0.24 -0.72
N ASP A 48 3.17 0.39 -0.62
CA ASP A 48 4.18 -0.61 -1.00
C ASP A 48 3.94 -1.15 -2.43
N ILE A 49 3.60 -0.21 -3.34
CA ILE A 49 3.40 -0.46 -4.77
C ILE A 49 4.76 -0.81 -5.40
N PHE A 50 5.78 -0.04 -5.01
CA PHE A 50 7.17 -0.25 -5.44
C PHE A 50 8.02 -0.77 -4.28
N ASP A 51 8.98 -1.62 -4.60
CA ASP A 51 9.91 -2.16 -3.62
C ASP A 51 10.83 -1.07 -2.99
N VAL A 52 11.16 -0.04 -3.76
CA VAL A 52 11.87 1.17 -3.32
C VAL A 52 11.44 2.35 -4.18
N TRP A 53 11.13 3.48 -3.54
CA TRP A 53 10.89 4.75 -4.22
C TRP A 53 11.78 5.85 -3.65
N ILE A 54 12.53 6.52 -4.51
CA ILE A 54 13.54 7.51 -4.12
C ILE A 54 13.21 8.94 -4.57
N GLY A 55 12.01 9.15 -5.10
CA GLY A 55 11.48 10.43 -5.58
C GLY A 55 10.91 10.31 -6.98
N ASP A 56 9.99 11.21 -7.32
CA ASP A 56 9.26 11.15 -8.59
C ASP A 56 10.14 11.42 -9.81
N ASP A 57 11.19 12.22 -9.65
CA ASP A 57 12.18 12.49 -10.70
C ASP A 57 12.87 11.22 -11.23
N TYR A 58 13.03 10.19 -10.39
CA TYR A 58 13.49 8.87 -10.83
C TYR A 58 12.60 8.23 -11.90
N ALA A 59 11.30 8.51 -11.84
CA ALA A 59 10.32 7.96 -12.77
C ALA A 59 10.10 8.87 -14.00
N LEU A 60 10.38 10.17 -13.87
CA LEU A 60 10.00 11.15 -14.88
C LEU A 60 11.13 11.47 -15.85
N ASP A 61 12.39 11.49 -15.39
CA ASP A 61 13.50 11.96 -16.22
C ASP A 61 14.02 10.87 -17.19
N ALA A 62 14.34 9.67 -16.67
CA ALA A 62 14.81 8.54 -17.47
C ALA A 62 14.55 7.23 -16.73
N PRO A 63 13.30 6.77 -16.66
CA PRO A 63 12.96 5.54 -15.93
C PRO A 63 13.60 4.33 -16.61
N PRO A 64 14.09 3.35 -15.83
CA PRO A 64 14.49 2.07 -16.38
C PRO A 64 13.29 1.36 -17.03
N GLU A 65 13.53 0.45 -17.95
CA GLU A 65 12.53 -0.20 -18.79
C GLU A 65 11.36 -0.82 -17.96
N TRP A 66 11.69 -1.54 -16.88
CA TRP A 66 10.68 -2.14 -16.01
C TRP A 66 9.73 -1.08 -15.40
N LEU A 67 10.29 0.09 -15.02
CA LEU A 67 9.49 1.18 -14.44
C LEU A 67 8.68 1.89 -15.52
N ALA A 68 9.26 2.15 -16.68
CA ALA A 68 8.52 2.73 -17.81
C ALA A 68 7.32 1.85 -18.20
N THR A 69 7.49 0.53 -18.20
CA THR A 69 6.42 -0.45 -18.44
C THR A 69 5.34 -0.35 -17.36
N ALA A 70 5.73 -0.33 -16.08
CA ALA A 70 4.78 -0.19 -14.98
C ALA A 70 3.97 1.11 -15.08
N LEU A 71 4.64 2.24 -15.34
CA LEU A 71 3.98 3.54 -15.50
C LEU A 71 3.00 3.56 -16.68
N ALA A 72 3.34 2.90 -17.79
CA ALA A 72 2.44 2.77 -18.93
C ALA A 72 1.18 1.98 -18.55
N LYS A 73 1.31 0.88 -17.79
CA LYS A 73 0.19 0.08 -17.28
C LYS A 73 -0.69 0.88 -16.30
N PHE A 74 -0.10 1.65 -15.40
CA PHE A 74 -0.86 2.54 -14.52
C PHE A 74 -1.64 3.61 -15.29
N ARG A 75 -1.02 4.26 -16.29
CA ARG A 75 -1.72 5.23 -17.16
C ARG A 75 -2.89 4.60 -17.89
N GLN A 76 -2.72 3.38 -18.42
CA GLN A 76 -3.81 2.65 -19.05
C GLN A 76 -4.96 2.39 -18.08
N ALA A 77 -4.65 2.02 -16.82
CA ALA A 77 -5.66 1.84 -15.78
C ALA A 77 -6.37 3.16 -15.46
N ALA A 78 -5.61 4.23 -15.21
CA ALA A 78 -6.16 5.55 -14.86
C ALA A 78 -7.03 6.17 -15.99
N GLY A 79 -6.80 5.76 -17.24
CA GLY A 79 -7.65 6.16 -18.38
C GLY A 79 -9.02 5.48 -18.42
N ALA A 80 -9.25 4.43 -17.62
CA ALA A 80 -10.50 3.65 -17.63
C ALA A 80 -11.25 3.68 -16.29
N LEU A 81 -10.56 3.91 -15.16
CA LEU A 81 -11.11 3.92 -13.81
C LEU A 81 -10.47 5.04 -12.97
N GLN A 82 -11.06 5.33 -11.82
CA GLN A 82 -10.40 6.21 -10.84
C GLN A 82 -9.27 5.47 -10.14
N LEU A 83 -8.02 5.91 -10.34
CA LEU A 83 -6.84 5.34 -9.71
C LEU A 83 -6.37 6.20 -8.53
N TRP A 84 -6.20 5.56 -7.35
CA TRP A 84 -5.67 6.19 -6.15
C TRP A 84 -4.39 5.50 -5.70
N LEU A 85 -3.36 6.29 -5.37
CA LEU A 85 -2.07 5.82 -4.88
C LEU A 85 -1.89 6.16 -3.41
N GLY A 86 -1.86 5.16 -2.56
CA GLY A 86 -1.38 5.25 -1.18
C GLY A 86 0.14 5.14 -1.10
N ARG A 87 0.66 5.40 0.09
CA ARG A 87 2.09 5.36 0.41
C ARG A 87 2.34 4.34 1.51
N GLY A 88 3.17 3.35 1.22
CA GLY A 88 3.65 2.40 2.21
C GLY A 88 4.98 2.81 2.85
N ASN A 89 5.64 1.86 3.47
CA ASN A 89 6.94 2.08 4.08
C ASN A 89 8.11 1.97 3.08
N ARG A 90 7.87 1.44 1.88
CA ARG A 90 8.87 1.31 0.80
C ARG A 90 8.82 2.48 -0.17
N ASP A 91 7.65 3.08 -0.31
CA ASP A 91 7.37 4.07 -1.34
C ASP A 91 6.73 5.36 -0.80
N PHE A 92 7.03 5.73 0.45
CA PHE A 92 6.51 6.93 1.12
C PHE A 92 6.90 8.26 0.44
N LEU A 93 7.84 8.24 -0.49
CA LEU A 93 8.27 9.40 -1.29
C LEU A 93 7.49 9.55 -2.60
N ILE A 94 6.49 8.71 -2.87
CA ILE A 94 5.56 8.95 -3.98
C ILE A 94 4.92 10.33 -3.78
N GLY A 95 5.05 11.17 -4.79
CA GLY A 95 4.61 12.55 -4.78
C GLY A 95 3.54 12.87 -5.83
N PRO A 96 3.11 14.13 -5.88
CA PRO A 96 2.10 14.57 -6.83
C PRO A 96 2.56 14.48 -8.28
N ALA A 97 3.86 14.65 -8.56
CA ALA A 97 4.37 14.61 -9.92
C ALA A 97 4.21 13.21 -10.55
N LEU A 98 4.43 12.12 -9.78
CA LEU A 98 4.10 10.77 -10.26
C LEU A 98 2.61 10.60 -10.47
N ALA A 99 1.79 11.02 -9.51
CA ALA A 99 0.34 10.86 -9.60
C ALA A 99 -0.22 11.57 -10.83
N ASP A 100 0.18 12.82 -11.07
CA ASP A 100 -0.20 13.60 -12.24
C ASP A 100 0.27 12.94 -13.55
N HIS A 101 1.53 12.43 -13.57
CA HIS A 101 2.11 11.78 -14.74
C HIS A 101 1.33 10.53 -15.20
N ILE A 102 0.76 9.78 -14.25
CA ILE A 102 -0.01 8.57 -14.57
C ILE A 102 -1.53 8.79 -14.56
N GLY A 103 -2.02 9.98 -14.23
CA GLY A 103 -3.44 10.30 -14.15
C GLY A 103 -4.12 9.74 -12.89
N ALA A 104 -3.35 9.53 -11.81
CA ALA A 104 -3.85 9.04 -10.53
C ALA A 104 -4.04 10.18 -9.52
N ARG A 105 -4.63 9.83 -8.37
CA ARG A 105 -4.78 10.72 -7.21
C ARG A 105 -4.01 10.16 -6.02
N LEU A 106 -3.43 11.04 -5.21
CA LEU A 106 -2.76 10.61 -3.97
C LEU A 106 -3.77 10.36 -2.86
N LEU A 107 -3.60 9.24 -2.18
CA LEU A 107 -4.41 8.85 -1.04
C LEU A 107 -3.74 9.32 0.26
N PRO A 108 -4.45 10.02 1.16
CA PRO A 108 -3.98 10.24 2.53
C PRO A 108 -3.85 8.91 3.28
N ASP A 109 -2.94 8.82 4.25
CA ASP A 109 -2.75 7.65 5.09
C ASP A 109 -2.65 8.07 6.57
N PRO A 110 -3.60 7.68 7.43
CA PRO A 110 -4.84 6.95 7.16
C PRO A 110 -5.96 7.81 6.55
N VAL A 111 -6.96 7.17 5.95
CA VAL A 111 -8.11 7.83 5.30
C VAL A 111 -9.41 7.07 5.58
N ILE A 112 -10.52 7.77 5.68
CA ILE A 112 -11.85 7.17 5.67
C ILE A 112 -12.35 7.12 4.22
N LEU A 113 -12.68 5.93 3.73
CA LEU A 113 -13.38 5.75 2.48
C LEU A 113 -14.87 5.59 2.76
N ARG A 114 -15.71 6.35 2.08
CA ARG A 114 -17.16 6.19 2.08
C ARG A 114 -17.57 5.52 0.77
N THR A 115 -17.92 4.25 0.85
CA THR A 115 -18.31 3.39 -0.28
C THR A 115 -19.81 3.10 -0.24
N ASP A 116 -20.31 2.40 -1.26
CA ASP A 116 -21.70 1.95 -1.31
C ASP A 116 -22.02 0.91 -0.21
N ALA A 117 -21.00 0.23 0.35
CA ALA A 117 -21.13 -0.65 1.52
C ALA A 117 -21.01 0.08 2.87
N GLY A 118 -20.82 1.40 2.86
CA GLY A 118 -20.63 2.19 4.07
C GLY A 118 -19.20 2.72 4.24
N ARG A 119 -18.88 3.13 5.48
CA ARG A 119 -17.60 3.78 5.83
C ARG A 119 -16.58 2.76 6.32
N LEU A 120 -15.35 2.88 5.86
CA LEU A 120 -14.22 2.11 6.34
C LEU A 120 -12.99 3.00 6.56
N LEU A 121 -12.13 2.59 7.48
CA LEU A 121 -10.80 3.16 7.64
C LEU A 121 -9.84 2.36 6.77
N LEU A 122 -9.13 3.04 5.88
CA LEU A 122 -8.04 2.47 5.10
C LEU A 122 -6.72 3.05 5.56
N ALA A 123 -5.72 2.20 5.74
CA ALA A 123 -4.37 2.59 6.06
C ALA A 123 -3.38 1.59 5.46
N HIS A 124 -2.12 2.00 5.20
CA HIS A 124 -1.11 1.01 4.83
C HIS A 124 -0.92 -0.03 5.96
N GLY A 125 -0.84 0.41 7.21
CA GLY A 125 -0.86 -0.49 8.38
C GLY A 125 0.39 -0.43 9.24
N ASP A 126 1.51 0.04 8.71
CA ASP A 126 2.80 0.14 9.38
C ASP A 126 2.78 0.99 10.68
N GLN A 127 1.86 1.95 10.77
CA GLN A 127 1.67 2.76 11.97
C GLN A 127 1.06 2.00 13.15
N TYR A 128 0.43 0.85 12.89
CA TYR A 128 -0.19 0.03 13.93
C TYR A 128 0.77 -1.01 14.54
N CYS A 129 1.95 -1.22 13.95
CA CYS A 129 3.02 -2.08 14.49
C CYS A 129 3.78 -1.36 15.60
N THR A 130 3.07 -1.00 16.68
CA THR A 130 3.59 -0.11 17.74
C THR A 130 4.59 -0.79 18.68
N ALA A 131 4.65 -2.13 18.71
CA ALA A 131 5.64 -2.90 19.44
C ALA A 131 7.06 -2.72 18.87
N ASP A 132 7.19 -2.49 17.55
CA ASP A 132 8.48 -2.18 16.93
C ASP A 132 8.85 -0.70 17.11
N ARG A 133 9.30 -0.36 18.32
CA ARG A 133 9.67 1.02 18.69
C ARG A 133 10.79 1.57 17.80
N SER A 134 11.71 0.73 17.36
CA SER A 134 12.82 1.14 16.48
C SER A 134 12.31 1.56 15.12
N TYR A 135 11.43 0.76 14.54
CA TYR A 135 10.75 1.08 13.30
C TYR A 135 9.89 2.36 13.43
N GLN A 136 9.10 2.50 14.50
CA GLN A 136 8.25 3.68 14.69
C GLN A 136 9.07 4.99 14.83
N ARG A 137 10.27 4.95 15.42
CA ARG A 137 11.20 6.09 15.43
C ARG A 137 11.69 6.41 14.02
N PHE A 138 12.16 5.40 13.29
CA PHE A 138 12.58 5.55 11.90
C PHE A 138 11.44 6.12 11.03
N ARG A 139 10.25 5.54 11.10
CA ARG A 139 9.05 5.99 10.39
C ARG A 139 8.78 7.48 10.63
N ARG A 140 8.82 7.92 11.88
CA ARG A 140 8.57 9.33 12.25
C ARG A 140 9.59 10.29 11.63
N ILE A 141 10.85 9.86 11.55
CA ILE A 141 11.93 10.66 10.95
C ILE A 141 11.74 10.74 9.43
N VAL A 142 11.62 9.62 8.75
CA VAL A 142 11.56 9.60 7.27
C VAL A 142 10.25 10.13 6.70
N ARG A 143 9.18 10.14 7.49
CA ARG A 143 7.90 10.74 7.12
C ARG A 143 7.83 12.24 7.44
N SER A 144 8.86 12.82 8.05
CA SER A 144 8.94 14.28 8.29
C SER A 144 9.11 15.02 6.97
N PRO A 145 8.26 16.03 6.65
CA PRO A 145 8.37 16.81 5.43
C PRO A 145 9.76 17.45 5.23
N ALA A 146 10.37 17.93 6.31
CA ALA A 146 11.69 18.55 6.26
C ALA A 146 12.78 17.53 5.87
N VAL A 147 12.73 16.30 6.43
CA VAL A 147 13.67 15.21 6.08
C VAL A 147 13.46 14.79 4.64
N GLN A 148 12.22 14.63 4.19
CA GLN A 148 11.92 14.29 2.80
C GLN A 148 12.41 15.38 1.84
N ALA A 149 12.15 16.65 2.13
CA ALA A 149 12.62 17.76 1.30
C ALA A 149 14.16 17.82 1.22
N ALA A 150 14.85 17.57 2.33
CA ALA A 150 16.31 17.51 2.35
C ALA A 150 16.84 16.31 1.55
N PHE A 151 16.23 15.13 1.69
CA PHE A 151 16.59 13.93 0.95
C PHE A 151 16.39 14.10 -0.56
N LEU A 152 15.29 14.69 -0.99
CA LEU A 152 14.96 14.89 -2.40
C LEU A 152 15.87 15.92 -3.09
N LYS A 153 16.60 16.76 -2.34
CA LYS A 153 17.66 17.65 -2.90
C LYS A 153 18.95 16.92 -3.25
N LEU A 154 19.12 15.68 -2.77
CA LEU A 154 20.30 14.88 -3.10
C LEU A 154 20.19 14.32 -4.53
N GLY A 155 21.32 14.12 -5.21
CA GLY A 155 21.33 13.46 -6.51
C GLY A 155 20.83 12.01 -6.43
N LEU A 156 20.23 11.51 -7.52
CA LEU A 156 19.60 10.19 -7.61
C LEU A 156 20.53 9.04 -7.16
N GLY A 157 21.82 9.07 -7.54
CA GLY A 157 22.79 8.05 -7.15
C GLY A 157 23.00 7.95 -5.64
N LEU A 158 23.06 9.11 -4.96
CA LEU A 158 23.22 9.15 -3.50
C LEU A 158 21.93 8.70 -2.80
N ARG A 159 20.75 9.13 -3.29
CA ARG A 159 19.46 8.67 -2.77
C ARG A 159 19.32 7.16 -2.89
N ARG A 160 19.70 6.59 -4.01
CA ARG A 160 19.70 5.13 -4.23
C ARG A 160 20.62 4.42 -3.23
N ALA A 161 21.86 4.88 -3.08
CA ALA A 161 22.82 4.28 -2.14
C ALA A 161 22.32 4.31 -0.69
N ILE A 162 21.68 5.41 -0.26
CA ILE A 162 21.06 5.55 1.07
C ILE A 162 19.88 4.57 1.21
N ALA A 163 18.99 4.51 0.22
CA ALA A 163 17.82 3.63 0.25
C ALA A 163 18.23 2.15 0.29
N ASP A 164 19.20 1.74 -0.53
CA ASP A 164 19.73 0.37 -0.54
C ASP A 164 20.37 -0.01 0.79
N ARG A 165 21.11 0.93 1.41
CA ARG A 165 21.69 0.70 2.73
C ARG A 165 20.62 0.55 3.82
N ALA A 166 19.60 1.42 3.80
CA ALA A 166 18.48 1.35 4.73
C ALA A 166 17.71 0.04 4.57
N ARG A 167 17.48 -0.40 3.32
CA ARG A 167 16.83 -1.67 3.02
C ARG A 167 17.61 -2.87 3.56
N ARG A 168 18.92 -2.95 3.27
CA ARG A 168 19.77 -4.04 3.80
C ARG A 168 19.73 -4.11 5.32
N ARG A 169 19.80 -2.96 6.01
CA ARG A 169 19.69 -2.91 7.48
C ARG A 169 18.33 -3.37 7.99
N SER A 170 17.25 -2.94 7.32
CA SER A 170 15.90 -3.37 7.66
C SER A 170 15.72 -4.88 7.50
N MET A 171 16.20 -5.44 6.38
CA MET A 171 16.13 -6.89 6.14
C MET A 171 16.91 -7.68 7.18
N GLN A 172 18.11 -7.23 7.56
CA GLN A 172 18.92 -7.86 8.59
C GLN A 172 18.24 -7.77 9.95
N ALA A 173 17.77 -6.58 10.34
CA ALA A 173 17.07 -6.40 11.61
C ALA A 173 15.77 -7.22 11.70
N ASN A 174 15.06 -7.42 10.60
CA ASN A 174 13.82 -8.19 10.59
C ASN A 174 14.04 -9.71 10.68
N ARG A 175 15.22 -10.23 10.28
CA ARG A 175 15.55 -11.65 10.44
C ARG A 175 15.61 -12.08 11.93
N ASP A 176 16.04 -11.17 12.78
CA ASP A 176 16.25 -11.43 14.21
C ASP A 176 15.04 -11.05 15.08
N LYS A 177 13.99 -10.44 14.48
CA LYS A 177 12.80 -10.01 15.22
C LYS A 177 11.78 -11.14 15.35
N PRO A 178 11.21 -11.34 16.55
CA PRO A 178 10.06 -12.23 16.71
C PRO A 178 8.90 -11.78 15.82
N ALA A 179 8.26 -12.74 15.17
CA ALA A 179 7.18 -12.46 14.20
C ALA A 179 6.02 -11.63 14.78
N GLY A 180 5.78 -11.69 16.10
CA GLY A 180 4.74 -10.94 16.79
C GLY A 180 5.03 -9.42 16.89
N ILE A 181 6.31 -9.01 16.90
CA ILE A 181 6.67 -7.59 17.00
C ILE A 181 6.38 -6.83 15.69
N MET A 182 6.38 -7.54 14.58
CA MET A 182 6.11 -6.99 13.25
C MET A 182 4.61 -6.97 12.90
N ASP A 183 3.75 -7.50 13.78
CA ASP A 183 2.31 -7.48 13.58
C ASP A 183 1.67 -6.21 14.20
N VAL A 184 0.44 -5.94 13.81
CA VAL A 184 -0.31 -4.81 14.36
C VAL A 184 -0.73 -5.10 15.80
N GLU A 185 -0.56 -4.12 16.66
CA GLU A 185 -0.97 -4.17 18.06
C GLU A 185 -2.48 -3.99 18.20
N ASN A 186 -3.13 -4.87 18.97
CA ASN A 186 -4.58 -4.82 19.18
C ASN A 186 -5.05 -3.47 19.74
N ASP A 187 -4.30 -2.89 20.66
CA ASP A 187 -4.65 -1.60 21.25
C ASP A 187 -4.53 -0.45 20.24
N ALA A 188 -3.57 -0.52 19.32
CA ALA A 188 -3.44 0.46 18.24
C ALA A 188 -4.63 0.37 17.28
N VAL A 189 -5.05 -0.85 16.93
CA VAL A 189 -6.24 -1.12 16.10
C VAL A 189 -7.51 -0.62 16.79
N ARG A 190 -7.71 -0.91 18.08
CA ARG A 190 -8.86 -0.44 18.85
C ARG A 190 -8.94 1.08 18.91
N ARG A 191 -7.80 1.76 19.13
CA ARG A 191 -7.71 3.22 19.07
C ARG A 191 -8.07 3.76 17.70
N ALA A 192 -7.60 3.12 16.63
CA ALA A 192 -7.90 3.53 15.25
C ALA A 192 -9.41 3.44 14.96
N PHE A 193 -10.08 2.38 15.35
CA PHE A 193 -11.53 2.25 15.23
C PHE A 193 -12.29 3.37 15.96
N ARG A 194 -11.92 3.64 17.23
CA ARG A 194 -12.56 4.70 18.02
C ARG A 194 -12.34 6.09 17.41
N GLN A 195 -11.13 6.39 16.98
CA GLN A 195 -10.80 7.70 16.37
C GLN A 195 -11.50 7.93 15.03
N ALA A 196 -11.65 6.88 14.23
CA ALA A 196 -12.31 6.96 12.92
C ALA A 196 -13.83 6.85 13.00
N GLY A 197 -14.39 6.28 14.07
CA GLY A 197 -15.82 6.05 14.21
C GLY A 197 -16.38 5.13 13.13
N VAL A 198 -15.64 4.07 12.78
CA VAL A 198 -16.01 3.08 11.75
C VAL A 198 -15.98 1.67 12.33
N ARG A 199 -16.63 0.72 11.64
CA ARG A 199 -16.65 -0.69 12.04
C ARG A 199 -15.81 -1.60 11.15
N LEU A 200 -15.24 -1.05 10.07
CA LEU A 200 -14.37 -1.76 9.15
C LEU A 200 -13.03 -1.03 9.04
N LEU A 201 -11.92 -1.76 9.29
CA LEU A 201 -10.56 -1.35 9.05
C LEU A 201 -9.94 -2.26 8.00
N VAL A 202 -9.33 -1.68 6.97
CA VAL A 202 -8.59 -2.39 5.93
C VAL A 202 -7.15 -1.91 5.93
N HIS A 203 -6.19 -2.84 5.89
CA HIS A 203 -4.78 -2.50 5.81
C HIS A 203 -3.95 -3.61 5.14
N GLY A 204 -2.73 -3.28 4.69
CA GLY A 204 -1.71 -4.19 4.16
C GLY A 204 -0.57 -4.43 5.16
N HIS A 205 0.67 -4.29 4.70
CA HIS A 205 1.93 -4.23 5.43
C HIS A 205 2.39 -5.55 6.09
N THR A 206 1.51 -6.27 6.76
CA THR A 206 1.91 -7.44 7.57
C THR A 206 2.09 -8.71 6.75
N HIS A 207 1.64 -8.72 5.49
CA HIS A 207 1.66 -9.88 4.58
C HIS A 207 1.00 -11.14 5.17
N ARG A 208 -0.07 -10.93 5.97
CA ARG A 208 -0.85 -11.97 6.63
C ARG A 208 -2.32 -11.81 6.31
N PRO A 209 -2.74 -12.11 5.07
CA PRO A 209 -4.10 -11.88 4.64
C PRO A 209 -5.11 -12.65 5.52
N ALA A 210 -6.03 -11.91 6.09
CA ALA A 210 -7.04 -12.48 6.98
C ALA A 210 -8.20 -11.51 7.23
N VAL A 211 -9.33 -12.07 7.64
CA VAL A 211 -10.47 -11.32 8.16
C VAL A 211 -10.58 -11.59 9.67
N HIS A 212 -10.32 -10.57 10.48
CA HIS A 212 -10.40 -10.63 11.93
C HIS A 212 -11.69 -9.99 12.41
N ARG A 213 -12.43 -10.70 13.23
CA ARG A 213 -13.61 -10.18 13.93
C ARG A 213 -13.22 -9.82 15.35
N LEU A 214 -13.62 -8.64 15.78
CA LEU A 214 -13.28 -8.06 17.07
C LEU A 214 -14.57 -7.55 17.71
N ASP A 215 -14.69 -7.73 19.03
CA ASP A 215 -15.66 -7.00 19.81
C ASP A 215 -14.98 -5.75 20.39
N LEU A 216 -15.61 -4.61 20.21
CA LEU A 216 -15.20 -3.35 20.79
C LEU A 216 -16.43 -2.70 21.45
N ASP A 217 -16.41 -2.67 22.78
CA ASP A 217 -17.46 -2.09 23.59
C ASP A 217 -18.86 -2.70 23.29
N GLY A 218 -18.93 -4.04 23.12
CA GLY A 218 -20.14 -4.79 22.79
C GLY A 218 -20.61 -4.63 21.34
N GLN A 219 -19.78 -4.06 20.46
CA GLN A 219 -20.12 -3.87 19.05
C GLN A 219 -19.16 -4.64 18.15
N PRO A 220 -19.67 -5.36 17.12
CA PRO A 220 -18.82 -6.09 16.19
C PRO A 220 -18.05 -5.13 15.30
N HIS A 221 -16.73 -5.38 15.18
CA HIS A 221 -15.82 -4.69 14.27
C HIS A 221 -15.09 -5.71 13.43
N THR A 222 -14.67 -5.31 12.23
CA THR A 222 -13.95 -6.18 11.30
C THR A 222 -12.65 -5.50 10.88
N ARG A 223 -11.54 -6.23 10.97
CA ARG A 223 -10.24 -5.85 10.41
C ARG A 223 -9.90 -6.79 9.27
N ILE A 224 -9.65 -6.26 8.10
CA ILE A 224 -9.23 -7.02 6.91
C ILE A 224 -7.77 -6.68 6.61
N VAL A 225 -6.94 -7.70 6.52
CA VAL A 225 -5.56 -7.59 6.05
C VAL A 225 -5.53 -7.97 4.59
N LEU A 226 -5.02 -7.06 3.76
CA LEU A 226 -4.91 -7.25 2.32
C LEU A 226 -3.83 -8.30 1.99
N PRO A 227 -4.01 -9.10 0.92
CA PRO A 227 -2.97 -9.95 0.39
C PRO A 227 -1.80 -9.14 -0.15
N ASP A 228 -0.58 -9.62 0.09
CA ASP A 228 0.62 -9.21 -0.60
C ASP A 228 0.79 -9.96 -1.93
N TRP A 229 1.67 -9.45 -2.80
CA TRP A 229 1.95 -10.02 -4.11
C TRP A 229 3.38 -10.55 -4.16
N ASP A 230 3.53 -11.86 -4.39
CA ASP A 230 4.84 -12.49 -4.55
C ASP A 230 4.74 -13.75 -5.43
N TYR A 231 5.14 -13.60 -6.69
CA TYR A 231 5.20 -14.68 -7.70
C TYR A 231 6.64 -15.08 -8.03
N ASP A 232 7.64 -14.39 -7.42
CA ASP A 232 9.04 -14.61 -7.70
C ASP A 232 9.77 -15.36 -6.58
N HIS A 233 9.42 -15.11 -5.32
CA HIS A 233 10.21 -15.57 -4.17
C HIS A 233 9.44 -16.45 -3.20
N ALA A 234 8.10 -16.37 -3.20
CA ALA A 234 7.28 -17.19 -2.33
C ALA A 234 7.30 -18.67 -2.77
N PRO A 235 7.25 -19.63 -1.82
CA PRO A 235 7.11 -21.05 -2.14
C PRO A 235 5.88 -21.34 -3.00
N GLU A 236 4.79 -20.62 -2.75
CA GLU A 236 3.59 -20.61 -3.59
C GLU A 236 3.31 -19.20 -4.06
N PRO A 237 3.12 -18.99 -5.38
CA PRO A 237 2.73 -17.70 -5.93
C PRO A 237 1.44 -17.20 -5.28
N ARG A 238 1.43 -15.92 -4.88
CA ARG A 238 0.29 -15.31 -4.23
C ARG A 238 0.10 -13.86 -4.63
N GLY A 239 -1.14 -13.44 -4.62
CA GLY A 239 -1.60 -12.08 -4.86
C GLY A 239 -3.10 -12.01 -4.63
N GLY A 240 -3.63 -10.81 -4.54
CA GLY A 240 -5.07 -10.64 -4.37
C GLY A 240 -5.48 -9.21 -4.06
N TRP A 241 -6.77 -9.01 -3.92
CA TRP A 241 -7.35 -7.71 -3.66
C TRP A 241 -8.64 -7.83 -2.84
N LEU A 242 -9.04 -6.74 -2.26
CA LEU A 242 -10.36 -6.57 -1.64
C LEU A 242 -11.28 -5.87 -2.65
N GLN A 243 -12.41 -6.48 -2.98
CA GLN A 243 -13.50 -5.81 -3.68
C GLN A 243 -14.51 -5.31 -2.66
N ILE A 244 -15.03 -4.11 -2.87
CA ILE A 244 -16.12 -3.53 -2.09
C ILE A 244 -17.16 -2.97 -3.06
N ASP A 245 -18.40 -3.40 -2.90
CA ASP A 245 -19.58 -2.90 -3.62
C ASP A 245 -20.78 -2.92 -2.69
N ALA A 246 -21.99 -2.71 -3.19
CA ALA A 246 -23.21 -2.68 -2.37
C ALA A 246 -23.47 -4.00 -1.59
N ALA A 247 -22.89 -5.13 -2.01
CA ALA A 247 -22.98 -6.41 -1.30
C ALA A 247 -22.01 -6.51 -0.12
N GLY A 248 -21.06 -5.58 0.01
CA GLY A 248 -20.06 -5.55 1.06
C GLY A 248 -18.63 -5.93 0.59
N PRO A 249 -17.69 -6.10 1.54
CA PRO A 249 -16.30 -6.43 1.24
C PRO A 249 -16.12 -7.93 0.96
N ALA A 250 -15.38 -8.27 -0.10
CA ALA A 250 -15.00 -9.63 -0.47
C ALA A 250 -13.50 -9.69 -0.84
N LEU A 251 -12.75 -10.58 -0.18
CA LEU A 251 -11.35 -10.84 -0.54
C LEU A 251 -11.29 -11.79 -1.75
N HIS A 252 -10.47 -11.43 -2.72
CA HIS A 252 -10.19 -12.22 -3.91
C HIS A 252 -8.72 -12.60 -3.95
N GLN A 253 -8.43 -13.78 -4.48
CA GLN A 253 -7.07 -14.22 -4.81
C GLN A 253 -6.83 -14.02 -6.31
N ALA A 254 -5.65 -13.53 -6.65
CA ALA A 254 -5.23 -13.46 -8.03
C ALA A 254 -4.94 -14.89 -8.55
N PRO A 255 -5.19 -15.17 -9.85
CA PRO A 255 -4.85 -16.45 -10.45
C PRO A 255 -3.36 -16.78 -10.27
N LYS A 256 -3.07 -18.05 -10.00
CA LYS A 256 -1.70 -18.57 -9.92
C LYS A 256 -1.00 -18.55 -11.27
#